data_e2fd28ee10ce4667f90dbf1ffe670955
#
_entry.id   e2fd28ee10ce4667f90dbf1ffe670955
#
_cell.length_a   1.000
_cell.length_b   1.000
_cell.length_c   1.000
_cell.angle_alpha   90.00
_cell.angle_beta   90.00
_cell.angle_gamma   90.00
#
_symmetry.space_group_name_H-M   'P 1'
#
loop_
_entity.id
_entity.type
_entity.pdbx_description
1 polymer ?
#
loop_
_entity_poly.entity_id
_entity_poly.type
_entity_poly.pdbx_seq_one_letter_code
_entity_poly.pdbx_strand_id
1 'polypeptide(L)'
;MEGSCDLHGTSLRNSSVNDLSAFSRKARVRGCREASVLYAYDIEKMEPVCAEIFPGNSIDASSYAAFIRDNDIRKGIIVSDKGFPPSRIKTELAERPDLHFLTPVKRNDVRIRDNHALDFDGVLEGVDGHILYSKRRIKGGCYLYTFRDSHKSSAEETAFLANRKKNKDFSYSWYDKKSSVFGVIIFESDKDLDPKTAYICYSDRWLLELVFNRYKNDLGLDRTCVQGDFSVIGLEFINFIATVLTCRMLRKATVAGLLETRSYGDLLEDLSEVWRDFNAPDHAATNDGHWVHTMEYEFAELEALGLSEPVPKPEPKKRGRPRKNPVPEDKPKRRRGRPRKHPLPDDGAG
;
A
#
# COMPACT_ATOMS: atom_id res chain seq x y z
N MET A 1 -12.42 -14.76 6.51
CA MET A 1 -10.99 -14.70 6.90
C MET A 1 -10.89 -13.95 8.21
N GLU A 2 -10.10 -14.43 9.16
CA GLU A 2 -9.85 -13.70 10.41
C GLU A 2 -8.93 -12.54 10.08
N GLY A 3 -9.34 -11.30 10.41
CA GLY A 3 -8.62 -10.11 10.02
C GLY A 3 -7.15 -10.12 10.45
N SER A 4 -6.24 -9.77 9.56
CA SER A 4 -4.84 -9.57 9.88
C SER A 4 -4.59 -8.09 10.17
N CYS A 5 -3.86 -7.82 11.23
CA CYS A 5 -3.52 -6.47 11.68
C CYS A 5 -2.01 -6.29 11.71
N ASP A 6 -1.48 -5.35 10.95
CA ASP A 6 -0.07 -4.97 11.05
C ASP A 6 0.11 -3.91 12.12
N LEU A 7 1.07 -4.12 13.02
CA LEU A 7 1.49 -3.11 13.99
C LEU A 7 2.80 -2.50 13.54
N HIS A 8 2.76 -1.22 13.23
CA HIS A 8 3.93 -0.49 12.75
C HIS A 8 4.13 0.82 13.49
N GLY A 9 5.39 1.08 13.87
CA GLY A 9 5.79 2.32 14.52
C GLY A 9 6.55 3.23 13.57
N THR A 10 6.26 4.53 13.65
CA THR A 10 7.00 5.57 12.95
C THR A 10 7.43 6.67 13.90
N SER A 11 8.59 7.31 13.63
CA SER A 11 9.07 8.45 14.42
C SER A 11 8.71 9.76 13.73
N LEU A 12 8.25 10.71 14.53
CA LEU A 12 7.95 12.08 14.15
C LEU A 12 8.95 13.03 14.82
N ARG A 13 9.45 13.99 14.08
CA ARG A 13 10.27 15.06 14.66
C ARG A 13 9.39 15.94 15.54
N ASN A 14 9.80 16.11 16.78
CA ASN A 14 9.13 17.01 17.71
C ASN A 14 10.15 18.01 18.25
N SER A 15 10.08 19.25 17.79
CA SER A 15 10.98 20.34 18.24
C SER A 15 10.56 20.93 19.58
N SER A 16 9.37 20.63 20.07
CA SER A 16 8.86 21.13 21.34
C SER A 16 9.42 20.36 22.53
N VAL A 17 9.44 20.98 23.69
CA VAL A 17 9.83 20.35 24.95
C VAL A 17 8.57 19.96 25.71
N ASN A 18 8.19 18.69 25.61
CA ASN A 18 7.06 18.08 26.30
C ASN A 18 7.40 16.64 26.69
N ASP A 19 6.51 15.94 27.38
CA ASP A 19 6.77 14.58 27.89
C ASP A 19 6.84 13.54 26.77
N LEU A 20 6.16 13.76 25.64
CA LEU A 20 6.21 12.91 24.45
C LEU A 20 7.47 13.13 23.60
N SER A 21 8.14 14.27 23.81
CA SER A 21 9.34 14.66 23.08
C SER A 21 10.60 14.17 23.76
N ALA A 22 11.27 13.18 23.20
CA ALA A 22 12.46 12.58 23.75
C ALA A 22 13.58 12.38 22.72
N PHE A 23 14.83 12.32 23.20
CA PHE A 23 15.96 11.99 22.33
C PHE A 23 15.94 10.51 21.97
N SER A 24 15.74 10.19 20.71
CA SER A 24 15.78 8.82 20.22
C SER A 24 17.19 8.44 19.75
N ARG A 25 17.64 7.22 20.10
CA ARG A 25 18.88 6.66 19.55
C ARG A 25 18.77 6.31 18.06
N LYS A 26 17.54 6.19 17.56
CA LYS A 26 17.21 5.87 16.17
C LYS A 26 16.97 7.13 15.33
N ALA A 27 17.02 8.32 15.94
CA ALA A 27 16.76 9.59 15.24
C ALA A 27 17.63 9.72 13.99
N ARG A 28 17.01 10.05 12.86
CA ARG A 28 17.72 10.32 11.58
C ARG A 28 18.72 11.47 11.72
N VAL A 29 18.39 12.46 12.54
CA VAL A 29 19.25 13.59 12.84
C VAL A 29 19.69 13.50 14.29
N ARG A 30 20.99 13.36 14.50
CA ARG A 30 21.57 13.23 15.84
C ARG A 30 21.27 14.49 16.66
N GLY A 31 20.74 14.30 17.86
CA GLY A 31 20.39 15.40 18.76
C GLY A 31 19.01 16.02 18.54
N CYS A 32 18.19 15.47 17.65
CA CYS A 32 16.79 15.85 17.55
C CYS A 32 15.92 15.06 18.53
N ARG A 33 14.89 15.71 19.03
CA ARG A 33 13.82 15.08 19.79
C ARG A 33 12.79 14.50 18.81
N GLU A 34 12.22 13.37 19.17
CA GLU A 34 11.19 12.69 18.40
C GLU A 34 10.06 12.24 19.32
N ALA A 35 8.89 12.06 18.75
CA ALA A 35 7.81 11.25 19.29
C ALA A 35 7.65 10.00 18.43
N SER A 36 7.19 8.90 19.00
CA SER A 36 6.91 7.67 18.28
C SER A 36 5.41 7.47 18.17
N VAL A 37 4.91 7.16 16.98
CA VAL A 37 3.50 6.82 16.76
C VAL A 37 3.43 5.37 16.33
N LEU A 38 2.55 4.60 16.99
CA LEU A 38 2.19 3.25 16.59
C LEU A 38 0.83 3.27 15.91
N TYR A 39 0.72 2.51 14.83
CA TYR A 39 -0.52 2.28 14.11
C TYR A 39 -0.86 0.79 14.13
N ALA A 40 -2.13 0.47 14.32
CA ALA A 40 -2.70 -0.81 13.94
C ALA A 40 -3.37 -0.63 12.58
N TYR A 41 -3.03 -1.48 11.63
CA TYR A 41 -3.47 -1.42 10.25
C TYR A 41 -4.18 -2.72 9.87
N ASP A 42 -5.44 -2.59 9.42
CA ASP A 42 -6.21 -3.72 8.89
C ASP A 42 -5.75 -3.98 7.46
N ILE A 43 -5.04 -5.09 7.25
CA ILE A 43 -4.47 -5.46 5.96
C ILE A 43 -5.57 -5.73 4.92
N GLU A 44 -6.70 -6.35 5.34
CA GLU A 44 -7.79 -6.67 4.41
C GLU A 44 -8.52 -5.42 3.94
N LYS A 45 -8.75 -4.48 4.85
CA LYS A 45 -9.38 -3.20 4.52
C LYS A 45 -8.41 -2.16 3.97
N MET A 46 -7.10 -2.41 4.12
CA MET A 46 -6.03 -1.50 3.71
C MET A 46 -6.18 -0.11 4.34
N GLU A 47 -6.55 -0.05 5.63
CA GLU A 47 -6.71 1.20 6.36
C GLU A 47 -6.28 1.08 7.82
N PRO A 48 -5.81 2.18 8.47
CA PRO A 48 -5.50 2.17 9.88
C PRO A 48 -6.77 2.06 10.73
N VAL A 49 -6.69 1.28 11.80
CA VAL A 49 -7.79 1.01 12.73
C VAL A 49 -7.69 1.89 13.98
N CYS A 50 -6.48 2.01 14.53
CA CYS A 50 -6.19 2.88 15.66
C CYS A 50 -4.73 3.35 15.59
N ALA A 51 -4.43 4.41 16.32
CA ALA A 51 -3.09 4.96 16.47
C ALA A 51 -2.90 5.48 17.89
N GLU A 52 -1.65 5.44 18.36
CA GLU A 52 -1.28 5.97 19.67
C GLU A 52 0.14 6.53 19.61
N ILE A 53 0.36 7.61 20.36
CA ILE A 53 1.64 8.30 20.42
C ILE A 53 2.37 7.99 21.71
N PHE A 54 3.66 7.73 21.59
CA PHE A 54 4.57 7.40 22.70
C PHE A 54 5.78 8.34 22.71
N PRO A 55 6.46 8.49 23.84
CA PRO A 55 7.74 9.20 23.91
C PRO A 55 8.77 8.61 22.91
N GLY A 56 9.50 9.47 22.23
CA GLY A 56 10.44 9.05 21.19
C GLY A 56 11.60 8.16 21.66
N ASN A 57 11.85 8.08 22.96
CA ASN A 57 12.82 7.17 23.59
C ASN A 57 12.21 5.86 24.08
N SER A 58 10.91 5.65 23.90
CA SER A 58 10.23 4.41 24.27
C SER A 58 10.84 3.23 23.54
N ILE A 59 11.01 2.13 24.27
CA ILE A 59 11.45 0.87 23.67
C ILE A 59 10.23 0.28 22.95
N ASP A 60 10.33 0.10 21.63
CA ASP A 60 9.27 -0.38 20.76
C ASP A 60 8.45 -1.54 21.38
N ALA A 61 9.14 -2.50 21.98
CA ALA A 61 8.48 -3.69 22.53
C ALA A 61 7.57 -3.42 23.74
N SER A 62 7.89 -2.46 24.61
CA SER A 62 7.00 -2.09 25.73
C SER A 62 5.81 -1.25 25.26
N SER A 63 6.03 -0.41 24.25
CA SER A 63 4.97 0.38 23.62
C SER A 63 3.96 -0.52 22.91
N TYR A 64 4.39 -1.62 22.26
CA TYR A 64 3.47 -2.57 21.63
C TYR A 64 2.53 -3.25 22.63
N ALA A 65 3.05 -3.68 23.80
CA ALA A 65 2.21 -4.30 24.82
C ALA A 65 1.17 -3.30 25.38
N ALA A 66 1.59 -2.06 25.65
CA ALA A 66 0.70 -0.99 26.08
C ALA A 66 -0.36 -0.71 25.00
N PHE A 67 0.07 -0.56 23.76
CA PHE A 67 -0.80 -0.30 22.61
C PHE A 67 -1.89 -1.35 22.44
N ILE A 68 -1.54 -2.66 22.51
CA ILE A 68 -2.49 -3.76 22.41
C ILE A 68 -3.53 -3.69 23.54
N ARG A 69 -3.09 -3.40 24.77
CA ARG A 69 -3.96 -3.34 25.94
C ARG A 69 -4.86 -2.12 25.92
N ASP A 70 -4.28 -0.94 25.67
CA ASP A 70 -4.95 0.35 25.81
C ASP A 70 -5.96 0.59 24.67
N ASN A 71 -5.70 0.01 23.49
CA ASN A 71 -6.64 0.01 22.34
C ASN A 71 -7.54 -1.24 22.28
N ASP A 72 -7.49 -2.11 23.29
CA ASP A 72 -8.32 -3.31 23.41
C ASP A 72 -8.31 -4.21 22.15
N ILE A 73 -7.11 -4.44 21.59
CA ILE A 73 -6.94 -5.29 20.42
C ILE A 73 -7.10 -6.75 20.85
N ARG A 74 -8.24 -7.36 20.53
CA ARG A 74 -8.61 -8.70 21.05
C ARG A 74 -8.39 -9.84 20.07
N LYS A 75 -8.37 -9.57 18.76
CA LYS A 75 -8.32 -10.62 17.72
C LYS A 75 -7.54 -10.17 16.50
N GLY A 76 -7.07 -11.15 15.74
CA GLY A 76 -6.34 -10.94 14.49
C GLY A 76 -4.94 -11.52 14.53
N ILE A 77 -4.18 -11.28 13.49
CA ILE A 77 -2.77 -11.68 13.38
C ILE A 77 -1.93 -10.43 13.38
N ILE A 78 -1.13 -10.24 14.43
CA ILE A 78 -0.16 -9.15 14.51
C ILE A 78 1.01 -9.49 13.59
N VAL A 79 1.11 -8.79 12.47
CA VAL A 79 2.27 -8.85 11.59
C VAL A 79 3.26 -7.78 12.03
N SER A 80 4.49 -8.16 12.31
CA SER A 80 5.46 -7.24 12.89
C SER A 80 6.78 -7.23 12.15
N ASP A 81 7.58 -6.19 12.36
CA ASP A 81 8.93 -6.10 11.80
C ASP A 81 9.95 -6.95 12.59
N LYS A 82 11.12 -7.18 11.99
CA LYS A 82 12.26 -7.94 12.52
C LYS A 82 12.72 -7.56 13.94
N GLY A 83 12.33 -6.38 14.40
CA GLY A 83 12.68 -5.86 15.73
C GLY A 83 11.68 -6.20 16.82
N PHE A 84 10.57 -6.85 16.49
CA PHE A 84 9.49 -7.13 17.43
C PHE A 84 9.67 -8.53 18.07
N PRO A 85 10.02 -8.62 19.34
CA PRO A 85 10.12 -9.90 20.03
C PRO A 85 8.74 -10.32 20.56
N PRO A 86 8.14 -11.44 20.08
CA PRO A 86 6.85 -11.93 20.57
C PRO A 86 6.83 -12.18 22.09
N SER A 87 8.01 -12.46 22.67
CA SER A 87 8.16 -12.61 24.11
C SER A 87 7.71 -11.41 24.94
N ARG A 88 7.71 -10.21 24.36
CA ARG A 88 7.32 -8.97 25.05
C ARG A 88 5.81 -8.74 25.11
N ILE A 89 5.06 -9.38 24.22
CA ILE A 89 3.58 -9.37 24.22
C ILE A 89 3.00 -10.71 24.66
N LYS A 90 3.80 -11.57 25.25
CA LYS A 90 3.36 -12.91 25.64
C LYS A 90 2.17 -12.89 26.61
N THR A 91 2.12 -11.93 27.51
CA THR A 91 1.02 -11.76 28.45
C THR A 91 -0.27 -11.39 27.71
N GLU A 92 -0.19 -10.41 26.82
CA GLU A 92 -1.32 -9.95 26.00
C GLU A 92 -1.87 -11.07 25.10
N LEU A 93 -0.99 -11.87 24.50
CA LEU A 93 -1.40 -13.04 23.70
C LEU A 93 -2.07 -14.13 24.56
N ALA A 94 -1.56 -14.38 25.78
CA ALA A 94 -2.11 -15.38 26.67
C ALA A 94 -3.52 -15.01 27.17
N GLU A 95 -3.81 -13.71 27.32
CA GLU A 95 -5.12 -13.19 27.76
C GLU A 95 -6.13 -13.06 26.60
N ARG A 96 -5.65 -13.16 25.34
CA ARG A 96 -6.47 -12.94 24.13
C ARG A 96 -6.29 -14.11 23.16
N PRO A 97 -7.07 -15.18 23.32
CA PRO A 97 -6.89 -16.44 22.57
C PRO A 97 -7.10 -16.30 21.05
N ASP A 98 -7.79 -15.24 20.60
CA ASP A 98 -8.02 -14.96 19.18
C ASP A 98 -6.97 -13.97 18.60
N LEU A 99 -6.01 -13.55 19.41
CA LEU A 99 -4.91 -12.69 19.00
C LEU A 99 -3.65 -13.52 18.77
N HIS A 100 -3.10 -13.46 17.57
CA HIS A 100 -1.94 -14.24 17.13
C HIS A 100 -0.84 -13.33 16.63
N PHE A 101 0.34 -13.89 16.35
CA PHE A 101 1.43 -13.13 15.76
C PHE A 101 2.01 -13.82 14.52
N LEU A 102 2.61 -13.02 13.64
CA LEU A 102 3.44 -13.44 12.52
C LEU A 102 4.65 -12.52 12.46
N THR A 103 5.83 -13.03 12.83
CA THR A 103 7.04 -12.21 12.95
C THR A 103 8.20 -12.82 12.16
N PRO A 104 9.01 -11.98 11.47
CA PRO A 104 10.18 -12.48 10.76
C PRO A 104 11.26 -12.97 11.70
N VAL A 105 11.83 -14.13 11.35
CA VAL A 105 12.95 -14.76 12.03
C VAL A 105 14.26 -14.42 11.30
N LYS A 106 15.34 -14.25 12.04
CA LYS A 106 16.66 -14.03 11.43
C LYS A 106 17.12 -15.27 10.67
N ARG A 107 17.71 -15.09 9.48
CA ARG A 107 18.21 -16.19 8.64
C ARG A 107 19.32 -17.06 9.28
N ASN A 108 19.91 -16.60 10.37
CA ASN A 108 20.92 -17.34 11.13
C ASN A 108 20.37 -17.96 12.42
N ASP A 109 19.06 -18.01 12.61
CA ASP A 109 18.44 -18.67 13.76
C ASP A 109 18.69 -20.18 13.70
N VAL A 110 19.12 -20.75 14.80
CA VAL A 110 19.44 -22.17 14.92
C VAL A 110 18.24 -23.08 14.65
N ARG A 111 17.05 -22.63 14.97
CA ARG A 111 15.78 -23.36 14.77
C ARG A 111 15.49 -23.67 13.30
N ILE A 112 16.03 -22.89 12.36
CA ILE A 112 15.91 -23.11 10.92
C ILE A 112 16.55 -24.44 10.54
N ARG A 113 17.78 -24.68 11.01
CA ARG A 113 18.53 -25.91 10.78
C ARG A 113 17.90 -27.07 11.54
N ASP A 114 17.62 -26.89 12.83
CA ASP A 114 17.17 -27.95 13.72
C ASP A 114 15.76 -28.46 13.34
N ASN A 115 14.99 -27.70 12.61
CA ASN A 115 13.66 -28.10 12.12
C ASN A 115 13.62 -28.29 10.60
N HIS A 116 14.76 -28.36 9.91
CA HIS A 116 14.82 -28.57 8.46
C HIS A 116 13.94 -27.58 7.67
N ALA A 117 13.93 -26.30 8.10
CA ALA A 117 13.04 -25.29 7.54
C ALA A 117 13.41 -24.87 6.09
N LEU A 118 14.62 -25.23 5.62
CA LEU A 118 15.05 -24.98 4.24
C LEU A 118 14.75 -26.15 3.29
N ASP A 119 14.16 -27.24 3.79
CA ASP A 119 13.67 -28.35 2.95
C ASP A 119 12.26 -27.98 2.48
N PHE A 120 12.17 -27.48 1.25
CA PHE A 120 10.92 -26.93 0.72
C PHE A 120 9.90 -28.03 0.38
N ASP A 121 8.64 -27.77 0.71
CA ASP A 121 7.51 -28.70 0.48
C ASP A 121 6.91 -28.53 -0.93
N GLY A 122 7.11 -27.39 -1.58
CA GLY A 122 6.56 -27.11 -2.91
C GLY A 122 6.69 -25.67 -3.35
N VAL A 123 5.96 -25.34 -4.41
CA VAL A 123 5.83 -23.99 -4.98
C VAL A 123 4.52 -23.38 -4.49
N LEU A 124 4.54 -22.12 -4.10
CA LEU A 124 3.36 -21.40 -3.65
C LEU A 124 2.52 -20.95 -4.86
N GLU A 125 1.29 -21.46 -4.94
CA GLU A 125 0.38 -21.17 -6.05
C GLU A 125 -0.45 -19.91 -5.81
N GLY A 126 -0.73 -19.17 -6.90
CA GLY A 126 -1.60 -17.99 -6.87
C GLY A 126 -1.01 -16.81 -6.12
N VAL A 127 0.31 -16.64 -6.19
CA VAL A 127 1.08 -15.45 -5.83
C VAL A 127 1.99 -15.09 -7.00
N ASP A 128 2.36 -13.82 -7.09
CA ASP A 128 3.30 -13.38 -8.12
C ASP A 128 4.71 -13.93 -7.86
N GLY A 129 5.35 -14.45 -8.91
CA GLY A 129 6.70 -14.99 -8.85
C GLY A 129 6.78 -16.50 -8.54
N HIS A 130 8.01 -17.01 -8.50
CA HIS A 130 8.31 -18.41 -8.21
C HIS A 130 8.78 -18.53 -6.75
N ILE A 131 7.83 -18.74 -5.85
CA ILE A 131 8.06 -18.79 -4.41
C ILE A 131 8.02 -20.25 -3.94
N LEU A 132 9.17 -20.78 -3.50
CA LEU A 132 9.20 -22.04 -2.78
C LEU A 132 8.78 -21.82 -1.32
N TYR A 133 8.09 -22.79 -0.74
CA TYR A 133 7.67 -22.70 0.66
C TYR A 133 7.96 -23.97 1.44
N SER A 134 8.14 -23.81 2.75
CA SER A 134 8.05 -24.91 3.73
C SER A 134 7.33 -24.44 4.98
N LYS A 135 6.67 -25.39 5.66
CA LYS A 135 5.99 -25.18 6.94
C LYS A 135 6.45 -26.23 7.94
N ARG A 136 6.93 -25.81 9.10
CA ARG A 136 7.43 -26.71 10.13
C ARG A 136 6.84 -26.35 11.48
N ARG A 137 6.26 -27.33 12.16
CA ARG A 137 5.85 -27.17 13.56
C ARG A 137 7.07 -27.31 14.45
N ILE A 138 7.29 -26.34 15.33
CA ILE A 138 8.42 -26.30 16.23
C ILE A 138 8.01 -26.55 17.68
N LYS A 139 9.00 -26.78 18.55
CA LYS A 139 8.77 -26.92 20.00
C LYS A 139 8.11 -25.64 20.54
N GLY A 140 7.11 -25.84 21.41
CA GLY A 140 6.34 -24.71 21.98
C GLY A 140 5.04 -24.40 21.24
N GLY A 141 4.67 -25.19 20.23
CA GLY A 141 3.39 -25.08 19.52
C GLY A 141 3.37 -24.06 18.39
N CYS A 142 4.47 -23.34 18.15
CA CYS A 142 4.60 -22.41 17.04
C CYS A 142 4.95 -23.11 15.73
N TYR A 143 4.85 -22.37 14.65
CA TYR A 143 5.14 -22.79 13.28
C TYR A 143 6.20 -21.88 12.65
N LEU A 144 7.15 -22.46 11.93
CA LEU A 144 8.05 -21.75 11.04
C LEU A 144 7.54 -21.87 9.61
N TYR A 145 7.39 -20.73 8.95
CA TYR A 145 7.06 -20.60 7.55
C TYR A 145 8.29 -20.06 6.83
N THR A 146 8.81 -20.82 5.87
CA THR A 146 9.98 -20.42 5.10
C THR A 146 9.57 -20.25 3.65
N PHE A 147 9.97 -19.14 3.06
CA PHE A 147 9.72 -18.81 1.66
C PHE A 147 11.03 -18.46 0.98
N ARG A 148 11.24 -18.95 -0.23
CA ARG A 148 12.36 -18.59 -1.10
C ARG A 148 11.84 -18.01 -2.40
N ASP A 149 12.13 -16.76 -2.63
CA ASP A 149 11.88 -16.08 -3.89
C ASP A 149 13.07 -16.30 -4.82
N SER A 150 12.86 -16.98 -5.94
CA SER A 150 13.91 -17.33 -6.90
C SER A 150 14.57 -16.10 -7.52
N HIS A 151 13.79 -15.06 -7.81
CA HIS A 151 14.31 -13.81 -8.37
C HIS A 151 15.17 -13.05 -7.35
N LYS A 152 14.70 -12.91 -6.12
CA LYS A 152 15.47 -12.29 -5.03
C LYS A 152 16.72 -13.10 -4.70
N SER A 153 16.64 -14.43 -4.77
CA SER A 153 17.80 -15.32 -4.54
C SER A 153 18.91 -15.01 -5.54
N SER A 154 18.59 -14.96 -6.82
CA SER A 154 19.57 -14.64 -7.89
C SER A 154 20.14 -13.22 -7.73
N ALA A 155 19.30 -12.23 -7.39
CA ALA A 155 19.75 -10.86 -7.17
C ALA A 155 20.69 -10.74 -5.96
N GLU A 156 20.36 -11.38 -4.82
CA GLU A 156 21.20 -11.40 -3.61
C GLU A 156 22.53 -12.11 -3.88
N GLU A 157 22.52 -13.22 -4.62
CA GLU A 157 23.72 -13.96 -5.00
C GLU A 157 24.62 -13.10 -5.89
N THR A 158 24.07 -12.47 -6.91
CA THR A 158 24.80 -11.57 -7.82
C THR A 158 25.42 -10.41 -7.04
N ALA A 159 24.66 -9.77 -6.16
CA ALA A 159 25.19 -8.68 -5.33
C ALA A 159 26.29 -9.18 -4.36
N PHE A 160 26.14 -10.35 -3.78
CA PHE A 160 27.14 -10.96 -2.91
C PHE A 160 28.44 -11.22 -3.66
N LEU A 161 28.38 -11.83 -4.85
CA LEU A 161 29.55 -12.11 -5.69
C LEU A 161 30.21 -10.85 -6.23
N ALA A 162 29.43 -9.83 -6.58
CA ALA A 162 29.97 -8.52 -7.02
C ALA A 162 30.78 -7.83 -5.91
N ASN A 163 30.38 -7.99 -4.66
CA ASN A 163 31.07 -7.42 -3.51
C ASN A 163 32.29 -8.23 -3.02
N ARG A 164 32.58 -9.40 -3.63
CA ARG A 164 33.70 -10.28 -3.22
C ARG A 164 35.06 -9.59 -3.18
N LYS A 165 35.32 -8.66 -4.13
CA LYS A 165 36.58 -7.90 -4.20
C LYS A 165 36.78 -6.93 -3.04
N LYS A 166 35.69 -6.48 -2.42
CA LYS A 166 35.70 -5.57 -1.27
C LYS A 166 35.81 -6.31 0.07
N ASN A 167 35.52 -7.61 0.05
CA ASN A 167 35.45 -8.43 1.25
C ASN A 167 36.67 -9.31 1.38
N LYS A 168 37.59 -8.94 2.29
CA LYS A 168 38.87 -9.65 2.51
C LYS A 168 38.69 -11.09 3.00
N ASP A 169 37.53 -11.39 3.60
CA ASP A 169 37.24 -12.70 4.22
C ASP A 169 36.43 -13.62 3.29
N PHE A 170 36.37 -13.30 1.98
CA PHE A 170 35.63 -14.13 1.04
C PHE A 170 36.26 -15.51 0.90
N SER A 171 35.51 -16.57 1.22
CA SER A 171 35.86 -17.96 0.97
C SER A 171 34.67 -18.72 0.38
N TYR A 172 34.96 -19.80 -0.36
CA TYR A 172 33.89 -20.67 -0.88
C TYR A 172 33.05 -21.31 0.23
N SER A 173 33.66 -21.69 1.34
CA SER A 173 32.90 -22.24 2.47
C SER A 173 31.95 -21.22 3.11
N TRP A 174 32.28 -19.95 3.06
CA TRP A 174 31.40 -18.86 3.48
C TRP A 174 30.30 -18.62 2.48
N TYR A 175 30.62 -18.66 1.17
CA TYR A 175 29.61 -18.60 0.11
C TYR A 175 28.61 -19.74 0.24
N ASP A 176 29.02 -20.99 0.38
CA ASP A 176 28.13 -22.15 0.53
C ASP A 176 27.16 -21.99 1.71
N LYS A 177 27.66 -21.53 2.86
CA LYS A 177 26.81 -21.23 4.01
C LYS A 177 25.78 -20.13 3.76
N LYS A 178 26.12 -19.14 2.92
CA LYS A 178 25.24 -18.00 2.62
C LYS A 178 24.29 -18.30 1.48
N SER A 179 24.71 -19.07 0.48
CA SER A 179 23.90 -19.38 -0.70
C SER A 179 22.60 -20.09 -0.36
N SER A 180 22.61 -20.94 0.68
CA SER A 180 21.41 -21.66 1.13
C SER A 180 20.28 -20.72 1.61
N VAL A 181 20.59 -19.48 1.99
CA VAL A 181 19.62 -18.51 2.54
C VAL A 181 19.39 -17.29 1.65
N PHE A 182 19.95 -17.26 0.42
CA PHE A 182 19.64 -16.19 -0.53
C PHE A 182 18.18 -16.25 -0.96
N GLY A 183 17.53 -15.09 -0.99
CA GLY A 183 16.13 -14.95 -1.31
C GLY A 183 15.15 -15.53 -0.28
N VAL A 184 15.68 -16.01 0.88
CA VAL A 184 14.87 -16.67 1.91
C VAL A 184 14.32 -15.65 2.90
N ILE A 185 13.02 -15.77 3.19
CA ILE A 185 12.33 -15.08 4.28
C ILE A 185 11.70 -16.16 5.18
N ILE A 186 11.79 -15.97 6.49
CA ILE A 186 11.30 -16.94 7.46
C ILE A 186 10.43 -16.22 8.48
N PHE A 187 9.28 -16.78 8.78
CA PHE A 187 8.35 -16.26 9.78
C PHE A 187 8.07 -17.29 10.85
N GLU A 188 7.79 -16.81 12.05
CA GLU A 188 7.27 -17.59 13.17
C GLU A 188 5.86 -17.10 13.49
N SER A 189 4.94 -18.03 13.72
CA SER A 189 3.58 -17.75 14.18
C SER A 189 3.16 -18.77 15.24
N ASP A 190 2.34 -18.36 16.19
CA ASP A 190 1.65 -19.25 17.13
C ASP A 190 0.40 -19.88 16.53
N LYS A 191 -0.05 -19.36 15.37
CA LYS A 191 -1.21 -19.87 14.64
C LYS A 191 -0.81 -20.81 13.51
N ASP A 192 -1.61 -21.86 13.34
CA ASP A 192 -1.51 -22.78 12.19
C ASP A 192 -2.14 -22.14 10.96
N LEU A 193 -1.34 -21.37 10.20
CA LEU A 193 -1.77 -20.69 8.99
C LEU A 193 -1.52 -21.56 7.75
N ASP A 194 -2.34 -21.34 6.74
CA ASP A 194 -1.98 -21.76 5.39
C ASP A 194 -0.73 -20.99 4.91
N PRO A 195 0.25 -21.63 4.25
CA PRO A 195 1.47 -20.97 3.79
C PRO A 195 1.21 -19.75 2.92
N LYS A 196 0.21 -19.80 2.04
CA LYS A 196 -0.17 -18.66 1.19
C LYS A 196 -0.66 -17.49 2.03
N THR A 197 -1.51 -17.74 3.01
CA THR A 197 -2.00 -16.71 3.93
C THR A 197 -0.85 -16.06 4.70
N ALA A 198 0.09 -16.86 5.24
CA ALA A 198 1.27 -16.32 5.94
C ALA A 198 2.15 -15.45 5.03
N TYR A 199 2.31 -15.85 3.76
CA TYR A 199 3.07 -15.08 2.78
C TYR A 199 2.39 -13.75 2.43
N ILE A 200 1.08 -13.78 2.14
CA ILE A 200 0.29 -12.60 1.79
C ILE A 200 0.25 -11.61 2.94
N CYS A 201 -0.07 -12.07 4.16
CA CYS A 201 -0.11 -11.19 5.34
C CYS A 201 1.20 -10.38 5.53
N TYR A 202 2.35 -11.01 5.24
CA TYR A 202 3.61 -10.28 5.33
C TYR A 202 3.90 -9.40 4.12
N SER A 203 3.54 -9.85 2.91
CA SER A 203 3.73 -9.07 1.69
C SER A 203 2.92 -7.78 1.73
N ASP A 204 1.69 -7.86 2.24
CA ASP A 204 0.78 -6.72 2.32
C ASP A 204 1.22 -5.67 3.36
N ARG A 205 2.14 -6.04 4.29
CA ARG A 205 2.81 -5.08 5.17
C ARG A 205 3.51 -3.94 4.41
N TRP A 206 3.99 -4.21 3.20
CA TRP A 206 4.55 -3.19 2.32
C TRP A 206 3.59 -2.03 2.04
N LEU A 207 2.29 -2.29 2.00
CA LEU A 207 1.27 -1.28 1.77
C LEU A 207 1.27 -0.22 2.88
N LEU A 208 1.51 -0.64 4.13
CA LEU A 208 1.63 0.28 5.26
C LEU A 208 2.87 1.18 5.13
N GLU A 209 3.99 0.66 4.64
CA GLU A 209 5.18 1.47 4.37
C GLU A 209 4.91 2.54 3.31
N LEU A 210 4.11 2.24 2.29
CA LEU A 210 3.67 3.22 1.30
C LEU A 210 2.78 4.30 1.94
N VAL A 211 1.87 3.92 2.84
CA VAL A 211 1.03 4.87 3.58
C VAL A 211 1.90 5.82 4.41
N PHE A 212 2.88 5.30 5.17
CA PHE A 212 3.78 6.16 5.94
C PHE A 212 4.71 7.01 5.09
N ASN A 213 5.10 6.53 3.92
CA ASN A 213 5.87 7.33 2.98
C ASN A 213 5.05 8.54 2.51
N ARG A 214 3.78 8.34 2.16
CA ARG A 214 2.86 9.41 1.79
C ARG A 214 2.57 10.35 2.96
N TYR A 215 2.29 9.80 4.13
CA TYR A 215 2.10 10.56 5.36
C TYR A 215 3.26 11.54 5.60
N LYS A 216 4.50 11.09 5.46
CA LYS A 216 5.69 11.90 5.72
C LYS A 216 6.06 12.82 4.57
N ASN A 217 5.98 12.36 3.34
CA ASN A 217 6.54 13.06 2.19
C ASN A 217 5.48 13.86 1.42
N ASP A 218 4.31 13.28 1.18
CA ASP A 218 3.28 13.94 0.38
C ASP A 218 2.45 14.90 1.25
N LEU A 219 2.10 14.47 2.46
CA LEU A 219 1.31 15.29 3.40
C LEU A 219 2.18 16.15 4.34
N GLY A 220 3.51 15.95 4.37
CA GLY A 220 4.43 16.72 5.21
C GLY A 220 4.20 16.58 6.73
N LEU A 221 3.57 15.46 7.16
CA LEU A 221 3.17 15.20 8.54
C LEU A 221 4.31 14.58 9.39
N ASP A 222 5.56 14.65 8.94
CA ASP A 222 6.72 14.10 9.64
C ASP A 222 7.21 14.95 10.83
N ARG A 223 6.57 16.10 11.06
CA ARG A 223 6.95 17.06 12.10
C ARG A 223 5.74 17.52 12.90
N THR A 224 5.91 17.53 14.21
CA THR A 224 5.00 18.23 15.11
C THR A 224 5.61 19.56 15.54
N CYS A 225 4.89 20.65 15.32
CA CYS A 225 5.32 21.99 15.70
C CYS A 225 4.44 22.59 16.80
N VAL A 226 3.67 21.76 17.48
CA VAL A 226 2.77 22.17 18.56
C VAL A 226 3.41 21.97 19.92
N GLN A 227 3.07 22.83 20.87
CA GLN A 227 3.55 22.80 22.24
C GLN A 227 2.52 22.09 23.13
N GLY A 228 3.00 21.25 24.04
CA GLY A 228 2.14 20.53 24.99
C GLY A 228 1.63 19.18 24.45
N ASP A 229 1.57 18.20 25.36
CA ASP A 229 1.26 16.82 25.03
C ASP A 229 -0.14 16.65 24.43
N PHE A 230 -1.14 17.32 25.01
CA PHE A 230 -2.52 17.27 24.49
C PHE A 230 -2.63 17.84 23.07
N SER A 231 -1.84 18.86 22.74
CA SER A 231 -1.82 19.40 21.38
C SER A 231 -1.18 18.43 20.39
N VAL A 232 -0.12 17.72 20.80
CA VAL A 232 0.51 16.67 20.00
C VAL A 232 -0.47 15.52 19.77
N ILE A 233 -1.14 15.04 20.83
CA ILE A 233 -2.14 13.97 20.73
C ILE A 233 -3.29 14.39 19.82
N GLY A 234 -3.82 15.61 19.97
CA GLY A 234 -4.88 16.13 19.13
C GLY A 234 -4.49 16.25 17.65
N LEU A 235 -3.27 16.72 17.37
CA LEU A 235 -2.75 16.79 16.01
C LEU A 235 -2.62 15.38 15.39
N GLU A 236 -2.07 14.43 16.14
CA GLU A 236 -1.92 13.06 15.65
C GLU A 236 -3.27 12.36 15.44
N PHE A 237 -4.29 12.70 16.22
CA PHE A 237 -5.64 12.23 15.95
C PHE A 237 -6.17 12.77 14.61
N ILE A 238 -5.96 14.05 14.31
CA ILE A 238 -6.32 14.62 13.00
C ILE A 238 -5.53 13.95 11.87
N ASN A 239 -4.24 13.74 12.08
CA ASN A 239 -3.36 13.05 11.13
C ASN A 239 -3.81 11.61 10.89
N PHE A 240 -4.27 10.91 11.94
CA PHE A 240 -4.86 9.59 11.83
C PHE A 240 -6.10 9.59 10.92
N ILE A 241 -7.03 10.53 11.13
CA ILE A 241 -8.22 10.66 10.29
C ILE A 241 -7.83 10.95 8.83
N ALA A 242 -6.90 11.85 8.60
CA ALA A 242 -6.38 12.15 7.26
C ALA A 242 -5.77 10.91 6.60
N THR A 243 -5.04 10.10 7.36
CA THR A 243 -4.46 8.84 6.87
C THR A 243 -5.54 7.82 6.49
N VAL A 244 -6.60 7.66 7.32
CA VAL A 244 -7.76 6.80 7.00
C VAL A 244 -8.41 7.23 5.69
N LEU A 245 -8.67 8.54 5.54
CA LEU A 245 -9.28 9.08 4.31
C LEU A 245 -8.39 8.82 3.09
N THR A 246 -7.08 9.06 3.22
CA THR A 246 -6.10 8.80 2.16
C THR A 246 -6.09 7.33 1.75
N CYS A 247 -6.09 6.39 2.70
CA CYS A 247 -6.14 4.96 2.42
C CYS A 247 -7.42 4.57 1.66
N ARG A 248 -8.57 5.11 2.08
CA ARG A 248 -9.86 4.87 1.41
C ARG A 248 -9.89 5.42 0.00
N MET A 249 -9.37 6.63 -0.21
CA MET A 249 -9.28 7.23 -1.54
C MET A 249 -8.34 6.45 -2.44
N LEU A 250 -7.14 6.09 -1.95
CA LEU A 250 -6.18 5.27 -2.68
C LEU A 250 -6.79 3.93 -3.12
N ARG A 251 -7.47 3.23 -2.22
CA ARG A 251 -8.13 1.97 -2.54
C ARG A 251 -9.18 2.14 -3.63
N LYS A 252 -10.05 3.14 -3.50
CA LYS A 252 -11.07 3.43 -4.51
C LYS A 252 -10.45 3.80 -5.85
N ALA A 253 -9.45 4.68 -5.87
CA ALA A 253 -8.77 5.11 -7.07
C ALA A 253 -8.02 3.94 -7.76
N THR A 254 -7.41 3.04 -6.98
CA THR A 254 -6.77 1.83 -7.50
C THR A 254 -7.78 0.88 -8.14
N VAL A 255 -8.90 0.59 -7.44
CA VAL A 255 -9.97 -0.28 -7.97
C VAL A 255 -10.60 0.30 -9.23
N ALA A 256 -10.71 1.62 -9.31
CA ALA A 256 -11.23 2.34 -10.47
C ALA A 256 -10.20 2.46 -11.63
N GLY A 257 -8.94 2.02 -11.45
CA GLY A 257 -7.88 2.15 -12.45
C GLY A 257 -7.35 3.58 -12.64
N LEU A 258 -7.74 4.53 -11.78
CA LEU A 258 -7.34 5.94 -11.92
C LEU A 258 -5.84 6.18 -11.70
N LEU A 259 -5.14 5.26 -11.05
CA LEU A 259 -3.71 5.37 -10.74
C LEU A 259 -2.80 4.59 -11.70
N GLU A 260 -3.34 4.05 -12.79
CA GLU A 260 -2.55 3.31 -13.78
C GLU A 260 -1.63 4.23 -14.61
N THR A 261 -2.08 5.45 -14.88
CA THR A 261 -1.40 6.40 -15.78
C THR A 261 -0.92 7.68 -15.10
N ARG A 262 -1.28 7.90 -13.83
CA ARG A 262 -0.96 9.12 -13.07
C ARG A 262 -0.70 8.82 -11.60
N SER A 263 -0.04 9.74 -10.91
CA SER A 263 0.20 9.65 -9.47
C SER A 263 -1.04 10.03 -8.66
N TYR A 264 -1.04 9.63 -7.38
CA TYR A 264 -2.08 10.07 -6.44
C TYR A 264 -2.05 11.59 -6.20
N GLY A 265 -0.87 12.20 -6.26
CA GLY A 265 -0.73 13.66 -6.14
C GLY A 265 -1.44 14.38 -7.28
N ASP A 266 -1.24 13.94 -8.53
CA ASP A 266 -1.90 14.52 -9.71
C ASP A 266 -3.43 14.38 -9.60
N LEU A 267 -3.91 13.21 -9.13
CA LEU A 267 -5.34 13.01 -8.88
C LEU A 267 -5.91 14.01 -7.84
N LEU A 268 -5.15 14.26 -6.76
CA LEU A 268 -5.57 15.23 -5.74
C LEU A 268 -5.52 16.67 -6.26
N GLU A 269 -4.56 17.00 -7.12
CA GLU A 269 -4.47 18.32 -7.76
C GLU A 269 -5.69 18.57 -8.65
N ASP A 270 -6.02 17.62 -9.52
CA ASP A 270 -7.23 17.70 -10.35
C ASP A 270 -8.50 17.86 -9.50
N LEU A 271 -8.65 17.03 -8.46
CA LEU A 271 -9.81 17.11 -7.57
C LEU A 271 -9.83 18.38 -6.68
N SER A 272 -8.71 19.06 -6.51
CA SER A 272 -8.66 20.31 -5.73
C SER A 272 -9.36 21.49 -6.41
N GLU A 273 -9.51 21.43 -7.73
CA GLU A 273 -10.23 22.42 -8.52
C GLU A 273 -11.74 22.19 -8.52
N VAL A 274 -12.17 21.01 -8.11
CA VAL A 274 -13.58 20.61 -8.04
C VAL A 274 -14.18 21.05 -6.72
N TRP A 275 -15.29 21.72 -6.76
CA TRP A 275 -15.98 22.13 -5.54
C TRP A 275 -17.49 21.93 -5.62
N ARG A 276 -18.11 21.84 -4.47
CA ARG A 276 -19.54 21.62 -4.31
C ARG A 276 -20.16 22.80 -3.59
N ASP A 277 -21.17 23.42 -4.20
CA ASP A 277 -21.96 24.44 -3.54
C ASP A 277 -23.08 23.80 -2.71
N PHE A 278 -22.88 23.73 -1.40
CA PHE A 278 -23.87 23.20 -0.46
C PHE A 278 -25.15 24.04 -0.35
N ASN A 279 -25.12 25.29 -0.82
CA ASN A 279 -26.25 26.20 -0.81
C ASN A 279 -26.94 26.29 -2.17
N ALA A 280 -26.41 25.64 -3.21
CA ALA A 280 -27.06 25.61 -4.51
C ALA A 280 -28.40 24.86 -4.41
N PRO A 281 -29.47 25.38 -4.99
CA PRO A 281 -30.69 24.62 -5.08
C PRO A 281 -30.49 23.36 -5.90
N ASP A 282 -31.22 22.28 -5.58
CA ASP A 282 -31.11 20.94 -6.18
C ASP A 282 -31.20 20.89 -7.71
N HIS A 283 -31.46 22.03 -8.38
CA HIS A 283 -31.57 22.19 -9.83
C HIS A 283 -30.44 23.03 -10.44
N ALA A 284 -29.39 23.37 -9.68
CA ALA A 284 -28.21 23.99 -10.27
C ALA A 284 -27.63 23.06 -11.34
N ALA A 285 -27.44 23.61 -12.53
CA ALA A 285 -27.16 22.87 -13.76
C ALA A 285 -25.76 22.26 -13.78
N THR A 286 -25.55 21.28 -12.94
CA THR A 286 -24.44 20.36 -12.96
C THR A 286 -24.97 18.97 -13.32
N ASN A 287 -24.10 18.06 -13.78
CA ASN A 287 -24.55 16.74 -14.22
C ASN A 287 -25.31 15.95 -13.15
N ASP A 288 -25.02 16.18 -11.87
CA ASP A 288 -25.69 15.58 -10.72
C ASP A 288 -26.43 16.61 -9.83
N GLY A 289 -26.47 17.88 -10.22
CA GLY A 289 -27.09 18.95 -9.45
C GLY A 289 -26.27 19.48 -8.26
N HIS A 290 -25.09 18.94 -7.99
CA HIS A 290 -24.33 19.21 -6.77
C HIS A 290 -22.93 19.78 -7.01
N TRP A 291 -22.26 19.39 -8.09
CA TRP A 291 -20.90 19.83 -8.40
C TRP A 291 -20.90 20.96 -9.41
N VAL A 292 -20.08 21.97 -9.18
CA VAL A 292 -19.95 23.15 -10.03
C VAL A 292 -18.50 23.32 -10.50
N HIS A 293 -18.35 23.95 -11.67
CA HIS A 293 -17.03 24.16 -12.31
C HIS A 293 -16.24 22.88 -12.56
N THR A 294 -16.95 21.80 -12.91
CA THR A 294 -16.35 20.49 -13.08
C THR A 294 -16.23 20.15 -14.56
N MET A 295 -15.08 19.69 -15.00
CA MET A 295 -14.85 19.17 -16.35
C MET A 295 -15.43 17.75 -16.48
N GLU A 296 -15.66 17.28 -17.71
CA GLU A 296 -16.26 15.97 -17.98
C GLU A 296 -15.43 14.81 -17.38
N TYR A 297 -14.10 14.90 -17.45
CA TYR A 297 -13.22 13.89 -16.87
C TYR A 297 -13.24 13.88 -15.33
N GLU A 298 -13.40 15.02 -14.69
CA GLU A 298 -13.50 15.14 -13.23
C GLU A 298 -14.81 14.51 -12.72
N PHE A 299 -15.90 14.61 -13.48
CA PHE A 299 -17.12 13.89 -13.13
C PHE A 299 -16.93 12.38 -13.16
N ALA A 300 -16.23 11.86 -14.16
CA ALA A 300 -15.91 10.43 -14.22
C ALA A 300 -15.07 9.99 -13.02
N GLU A 301 -14.16 10.82 -12.56
CA GLU A 301 -13.35 10.57 -11.37
C GLU A 301 -14.18 10.60 -10.09
N LEU A 302 -15.04 11.59 -9.93
CA LEU A 302 -15.95 11.70 -8.79
C LEU A 302 -16.90 10.49 -8.73
N GLU A 303 -17.44 10.06 -9.87
CA GLU A 303 -18.26 8.85 -9.98
C GLU A 303 -17.47 7.60 -9.60
N ALA A 304 -16.27 7.43 -10.15
CA ALA A 304 -15.39 6.31 -9.86
C ALA A 304 -14.98 6.23 -8.38
N LEU A 305 -14.80 7.38 -7.73
CA LEU A 305 -14.53 7.48 -6.30
C LEU A 305 -15.79 7.32 -5.43
N GLY A 306 -16.98 7.28 -6.05
CA GLY A 306 -18.28 7.22 -5.38
C GLY A 306 -18.61 8.49 -4.59
N LEU A 307 -18.16 9.64 -5.09
CA LEU A 307 -18.41 10.98 -4.55
C LEU A 307 -19.54 11.70 -5.27
N SER A 308 -19.91 11.25 -6.47
CA SER A 308 -21.10 11.68 -7.22
C SER A 308 -21.95 10.48 -7.64
N GLU A 309 -23.23 10.72 -7.89
CA GLU A 309 -24.10 9.70 -8.47
C GLU A 309 -23.81 9.53 -9.97
N PRO A 310 -23.92 8.30 -10.51
CA PRO A 310 -23.73 8.07 -11.93
C PRO A 310 -24.73 8.89 -12.75
N VAL A 311 -24.24 9.67 -13.70
CA VAL A 311 -25.11 10.40 -14.63
C VAL A 311 -25.87 9.39 -15.49
N PRO A 312 -27.21 9.42 -15.53
CA PRO A 312 -27.96 8.52 -16.39
C PRO A 312 -27.51 8.69 -17.84
N LYS A 313 -26.98 7.64 -18.45
CA LYS A 313 -26.59 7.68 -19.86
C LYS A 313 -27.83 8.12 -20.68
N PRO A 314 -27.72 9.18 -21.52
CA PRO A 314 -28.85 9.61 -22.32
C PRO A 314 -29.33 8.40 -23.14
N GLU A 315 -30.64 8.13 -23.09
CA GLU A 315 -31.21 7.05 -23.88
C GLU A 315 -30.74 7.20 -25.34
N PRO A 316 -30.24 6.12 -25.96
CA PRO A 316 -29.82 6.20 -27.34
C PRO A 316 -30.99 6.75 -28.18
N LYS A 317 -30.78 7.93 -28.79
CA LYS A 317 -31.77 8.54 -29.64
C LYS A 317 -32.32 7.48 -30.57
N LYS A 318 -33.61 7.11 -30.42
CA LYS A 318 -34.28 6.15 -31.29
C LYS A 318 -33.96 6.55 -32.72
N ARG A 319 -33.26 5.71 -33.45
CA ARG A 319 -32.95 5.94 -34.87
C ARG A 319 -34.26 6.38 -35.54
N GLY A 320 -34.26 7.57 -36.11
CA GLY A 320 -35.45 8.16 -36.71
C GLY A 320 -36.16 7.14 -37.58
N ARG A 321 -37.50 7.13 -37.46
CA ARG A 321 -38.40 6.21 -38.17
C ARG A 321 -37.92 6.01 -39.61
N PRO A 322 -37.79 4.77 -40.12
CA PRO A 322 -37.43 4.54 -41.52
C PRO A 322 -38.32 5.39 -42.43
N ARG A 323 -37.75 6.04 -43.43
CA ARG A 323 -38.52 6.82 -44.41
C ARG A 323 -39.60 5.93 -44.98
N LYS A 324 -40.84 6.32 -44.85
CA LYS A 324 -42.03 5.59 -45.31
C LYS A 324 -42.11 5.45 -46.84
N ASN A 325 -41.31 6.20 -47.59
CA ASN A 325 -41.32 6.14 -49.06
C ASN A 325 -40.00 5.52 -49.54
N PRO A 326 -40.05 4.39 -50.26
CA PRO A 326 -38.89 3.88 -50.94
C PRO A 326 -38.37 4.92 -51.94
N VAL A 327 -37.05 5.09 -51.98
CA VAL A 327 -36.43 5.94 -53.01
C VAL A 327 -36.68 5.22 -54.35
N PRO A 328 -37.26 5.94 -55.37
CA PRO A 328 -37.41 5.31 -56.68
C PRO A 328 -36.05 4.88 -57.22
N GLU A 329 -35.97 3.63 -57.71
CA GLU A 329 -34.73 3.01 -58.20
C GLU A 329 -34.14 3.66 -59.47
N ASP A 330 -34.83 4.56 -60.09
CA ASP A 330 -34.42 5.19 -61.34
C ASP A 330 -34.01 6.67 -61.16
N LYS A 331 -32.82 6.91 -60.56
CA LYS A 331 -32.06 8.11 -60.85
C LYS A 331 -30.78 7.72 -61.56
N PRO A 332 -30.57 8.17 -62.81
CA PRO A 332 -29.37 7.87 -63.56
C PRO A 332 -28.16 8.37 -62.78
N LYS A 333 -27.18 7.49 -62.58
CA LYS A 333 -25.91 7.82 -61.93
C LYS A 333 -25.29 9.02 -62.64
N ARG A 334 -25.12 10.14 -61.95
CA ARG A 334 -24.38 11.31 -62.43
C ARG A 334 -23.01 10.84 -62.93
N ARG A 335 -22.78 10.95 -64.27
CA ARG A 335 -21.47 10.68 -64.89
C ARG A 335 -20.42 11.52 -64.18
N ARG A 336 -19.37 10.92 -63.73
CA ARG A 336 -18.15 11.60 -63.26
C ARG A 336 -17.71 12.59 -64.32
N GLY A 337 -17.40 13.84 -63.89
CA GLY A 337 -17.00 14.95 -64.74
C GLY A 337 -15.91 14.58 -65.73
N ARG A 338 -16.04 15.07 -66.95
CA ARG A 338 -15.15 14.91 -68.11
C ARG A 338 -13.72 15.29 -67.71
N PRO A 339 -12.69 14.52 -68.13
CA PRO A 339 -11.28 14.91 -67.93
C PRO A 339 -11.00 16.29 -68.57
N ARG A 340 -10.18 17.10 -67.94
CA ARG A 340 -9.73 18.38 -68.50
C ARG A 340 -8.97 18.16 -69.80
N LYS A 341 -9.30 18.89 -70.88
CA LYS A 341 -8.76 18.74 -72.21
C LYS A 341 -7.42 19.48 -72.46
N HIS A 342 -6.90 20.16 -71.47
CA HIS A 342 -5.64 20.94 -71.69
C HIS A 342 -4.60 20.57 -70.61
N PRO A 343 -3.39 20.20 -70.99
CA PRO A 343 -2.26 20.07 -70.06
C PRO A 343 -1.88 21.48 -69.56
N LEU A 344 -1.36 21.55 -68.34
CA LEU A 344 -0.74 22.76 -67.81
C LEU A 344 0.51 23.10 -68.64
N PRO A 345 0.82 24.40 -68.89
CA PRO A 345 2.05 24.78 -69.55
C PRO A 345 3.25 24.34 -68.68
N ASP A 346 4.27 23.78 -69.38
CA ASP A 346 5.53 23.40 -68.83
C ASP A 346 6.30 24.68 -68.45
N ASP A 347 6.50 24.97 -67.20
CA ASP A 347 7.38 26.03 -66.74
C ASP A 347 8.82 25.53 -66.92
N GLY A 348 9.32 25.80 -68.12
CA GLY A 348 10.69 25.60 -68.50
C GLY A 348 11.62 26.50 -67.73
N ALA A 349 12.69 25.90 -67.35
CA ALA A 349 13.98 26.34 -66.85
C ALA A 349 14.39 27.80 -67.02
N GLY A 350 14.97 28.36 -65.96
CA GLY A 350 15.75 29.55 -65.91
C GLY A 350 16.46 29.63 -64.58
#